data_894fbaa03918e0731f8830e6418b46ff
#
_entry.id   894fbaa03918e0731f8830e6418b46ff
#
_cell.length_a   1.000
_cell.length_b   1.000
_cell.length_c   1.000
_cell.angle_alpha   90.00
_cell.angle_beta   90.00
_cell.angle_gamma   90.00
#
_symmetry.space_group_name_H-M   'P 1'
#
loop_
_entity.id
_entity.type
_entity.pdbx_description
1 polymer ?
#
loop_
_entity_poly.entity_id
_entity_poly.type
_entity_poly.pdbx_seq_one_letter_code
_entity_poly.pdbx_strand_id
1 'polypeptide(L)'
;MDSDVLIVGAGPTGLTLAIDLGRRGVRCTLVEQKEEPAFLPKMERVNARSMEIYRRMGLAEKIRAAGLRADCPMDVYIVLSLTEPPLLHLPYPSVEQARAQTRATNDGTLPLEPYQLISQYTLEPLLKSVAESIPSLRVRFGWEFIALRQDGDGVSARLRSVKGEVEEFRAAYLVGCDGGASAVRKELGIELSGEGNLLELRQALFRCDELFDRLPIGDGPGRGRHYHVADDKATFLIMQDSTIHWTLHSILDRDEKMKIEFERTVGIPVKYEMLSCAPWRQNLLLADRYGKGRVFLAGDAVHLVIPTGGLGMNSGVGDAIDLSWKLAATLAGWGGPNLLKSYEIERRQIGERNVGASRYATLGRRKWRAMWRPDIRKDSAAGAETRYNLAAVADIEQRKSNEMIGAELGYRYVDSPIICNVPGGPEHLFREYQPTTWPGARLPHLWLADGTPMQDRIPDGYTILKLGGAKADTRGLQSALRDRGAAATVIEAGDGRVREIYECDLVLVRPDLHVVWRGNAAPEDPARVAAIATGY
;
A
#
# COMPACT_ATOMS: atom_id res chain seq x y z
N MET A 1 -27.48 -3.29 18.25
CA MET A 1 -26.28 -3.21 17.39
C MET A 1 -25.68 -4.59 17.30
N ASP A 2 -25.55 -5.10 16.08
CA ASP A 2 -24.99 -6.44 15.84
C ASP A 2 -23.46 -6.40 15.93
N SER A 3 -22.87 -5.25 15.55
CA SER A 3 -21.42 -4.98 15.62
C SER A 3 -21.17 -3.48 15.80
N ASP A 4 -19.98 -3.10 16.20
CA ASP A 4 -19.59 -1.69 16.26
C ASP A 4 -19.27 -1.17 14.85
N VAL A 5 -18.61 -2.00 14.02
CA VAL A 5 -18.29 -1.66 12.63
C VAL A 5 -18.68 -2.82 11.70
N LEU A 6 -19.40 -2.49 10.62
CA LEU A 6 -19.64 -3.38 9.48
C LEU A 6 -18.65 -3.01 8.37
N ILE A 7 -17.87 -3.99 7.89
CA ILE A 7 -16.93 -3.82 6.78
C ILE A 7 -17.47 -4.60 5.57
N VAL A 8 -17.59 -3.94 4.42
CA VAL A 8 -18.06 -4.54 3.17
C VAL A 8 -16.89 -4.71 2.22
N GLY A 9 -16.56 -5.95 1.90
CA GLY A 9 -15.45 -6.36 1.03
C GLY A 9 -14.25 -6.91 1.80
N ALA A 10 -13.86 -8.16 1.46
CA ALA A 10 -12.74 -8.90 2.06
C ALA A 10 -11.48 -8.89 1.18
N GLY A 11 -11.24 -7.83 0.42
CA GLY A 11 -9.94 -7.58 -0.20
C GLY A 11 -8.89 -7.17 0.84
N PRO A 12 -7.62 -6.95 0.42
CA PRO A 12 -6.53 -6.62 1.35
C PRO A 12 -6.82 -5.41 2.25
N THR A 13 -7.52 -4.39 1.74
CA THR A 13 -7.92 -3.19 2.50
C THR A 13 -8.91 -3.53 3.62
N GLY A 14 -10.00 -4.24 3.28
CA GLY A 14 -11.03 -4.59 4.27
C GLY A 14 -10.52 -5.56 5.33
N LEU A 15 -9.74 -6.56 4.94
CA LEU A 15 -9.10 -7.50 5.87
C LEU A 15 -8.10 -6.79 6.79
N THR A 16 -7.27 -5.86 6.27
CA THR A 16 -6.35 -5.06 7.09
C THR A 16 -7.11 -4.19 8.10
N LEU A 17 -8.17 -3.51 7.66
CA LEU A 17 -9.03 -2.72 8.53
C LEU A 17 -9.66 -3.57 9.64
N ALA A 18 -10.23 -4.72 9.27
CA ALA A 18 -10.85 -5.64 10.23
C ALA A 18 -9.84 -6.10 11.29
N ILE A 19 -8.65 -6.56 10.86
CA ILE A 19 -7.60 -7.05 11.77
C ILE A 19 -7.16 -5.94 12.73
N ASP A 20 -6.90 -4.71 12.26
CA ASP A 20 -6.43 -3.63 13.14
C ASP A 20 -7.52 -3.16 14.12
N LEU A 21 -8.78 -3.05 13.67
CA LEU A 21 -9.92 -2.77 14.55
C LEU A 21 -10.09 -3.86 15.61
N GLY A 22 -10.02 -5.14 15.19
CA GLY A 22 -10.14 -6.27 16.11
C GLY A 22 -9.04 -6.30 17.17
N ARG A 23 -7.80 -5.99 16.81
CA ARG A 23 -6.66 -5.84 17.74
C ARG A 23 -6.87 -4.70 18.74
N ARG A 24 -7.62 -3.66 18.36
CA ARG A 24 -8.01 -2.54 19.23
C ARG A 24 -9.25 -2.84 20.07
N GLY A 25 -9.78 -4.08 20.02
CA GLY A 25 -10.92 -4.52 20.80
C GLY A 25 -12.30 -4.07 20.24
N VAL A 26 -12.35 -3.55 19.01
CA VAL A 26 -13.60 -3.18 18.35
C VAL A 26 -14.28 -4.44 17.80
N ARG A 27 -15.60 -4.56 18.04
CA ARG A 27 -16.39 -5.68 17.50
C ARG A 27 -16.74 -5.38 16.04
N CYS A 28 -16.19 -6.18 15.14
CA CYS A 28 -16.41 -5.98 13.71
C CYS A 28 -17.05 -7.20 13.04
N THR A 29 -17.89 -6.93 12.05
CA THR A 29 -18.32 -7.94 11.08
C THR A 29 -17.83 -7.54 9.71
N LEU A 30 -17.13 -8.45 9.03
CA LEU A 30 -16.70 -8.28 7.65
C LEU A 30 -17.53 -9.21 6.76
N VAL A 31 -18.10 -8.66 5.70
CA VAL A 31 -18.88 -9.39 4.70
C VAL A 31 -18.22 -9.33 3.33
N GLU A 32 -18.26 -10.45 2.60
CA GLU A 32 -17.75 -10.57 1.24
C GLU A 32 -18.75 -11.35 0.40
N GLN A 33 -19.06 -10.85 -0.80
CA GLN A 33 -20.05 -11.47 -1.72
C GLN A 33 -19.60 -12.82 -2.28
N LYS A 34 -18.29 -13.04 -2.44
CA LYS A 34 -17.74 -14.32 -2.88
C LYS A 34 -17.74 -15.32 -1.73
N GLU A 35 -17.77 -16.60 -2.07
CA GLU A 35 -17.68 -17.69 -1.08
C GLU A 35 -16.24 -17.91 -0.57
N GLU A 36 -15.23 -17.56 -1.38
CA GLU A 36 -13.80 -17.72 -1.09
C GLU A 36 -12.97 -16.57 -1.70
N PRO A 37 -11.75 -16.33 -1.21
CA PRO A 37 -10.79 -15.47 -1.87
C PRO A 37 -10.51 -15.91 -3.31
N ALA A 38 -10.42 -14.96 -4.23
CA ALA A 38 -10.23 -15.29 -5.63
C ALA A 38 -8.75 -15.60 -5.94
N PHE A 39 -8.50 -16.64 -6.74
CA PHE A 39 -7.18 -16.93 -7.27
C PHE A 39 -6.87 -16.05 -8.50
N LEU A 40 -6.67 -14.74 -8.24
CA LEU A 40 -6.40 -13.73 -9.26
C LEU A 40 -5.19 -12.86 -8.88
N PRO A 41 -4.21 -12.69 -9.77
CA PRO A 41 -3.00 -11.92 -9.50
C PRO A 41 -3.24 -10.42 -9.74
N LYS A 42 -4.02 -9.76 -8.88
CA LYS A 42 -4.32 -8.32 -9.01
C LYS A 42 -3.19 -7.42 -8.53
N MET A 43 -2.43 -7.85 -7.54
CA MET A 43 -1.26 -7.17 -6.99
C MET A 43 -0.14 -8.17 -6.73
N GLU A 44 1.07 -7.69 -6.60
CA GLU A 44 2.27 -8.52 -6.50
C GLU A 44 3.29 -8.00 -5.47
N ARG A 45 3.04 -6.81 -4.90
CA ARG A 45 4.00 -6.13 -4.03
C ARG A 45 3.30 -5.46 -2.85
N VAL A 46 3.71 -5.84 -1.66
CA VAL A 46 3.51 -5.06 -0.44
C VAL A 46 4.71 -4.14 -0.28
N ASN A 47 4.50 -2.83 -0.37
CA ASN A 47 5.58 -1.84 -0.31
C ASN A 47 6.13 -1.65 1.10
N ALA A 48 7.19 -0.85 1.24
CA ALA A 48 7.86 -0.64 2.51
C ALA A 48 6.92 -0.08 3.59
N ARG A 49 6.09 0.91 3.27
CA ARG A 49 5.14 1.47 4.25
C ARG A 49 4.12 0.43 4.73
N SER A 50 3.55 -0.34 3.81
CA SER A 50 2.60 -1.40 4.17
C SER A 50 3.25 -2.52 4.98
N MET A 51 4.51 -2.87 4.69
CA MET A 51 5.25 -3.84 5.48
C MET A 51 5.52 -3.35 6.92
N GLU A 52 5.82 -2.06 7.12
CA GLU A 52 5.93 -1.47 8.47
C GLU A 52 4.59 -1.51 9.21
N ILE A 53 3.48 -1.25 8.51
CA ILE A 53 2.13 -1.38 9.07
C ILE A 53 1.88 -2.83 9.51
N TYR A 54 2.12 -3.79 8.63
CA TYR A 54 1.96 -5.21 8.95
C TYR A 54 2.93 -5.69 10.04
N ARG A 55 4.13 -5.09 10.17
CA ARG A 55 5.02 -5.37 11.29
C ARG A 55 4.37 -4.98 12.62
N ARG A 56 3.78 -3.80 12.73
CA ARG A 56 3.05 -3.36 13.93
C ARG A 56 1.86 -4.26 14.27
N MET A 57 1.27 -4.90 13.27
CA MET A 57 0.21 -5.90 13.43
C MET A 57 0.75 -7.31 13.75
N GLY A 58 2.07 -7.52 13.80
CA GLY A 58 2.70 -8.83 13.99
C GLY A 58 2.62 -9.75 12.79
N LEU A 59 2.41 -9.20 11.57
CA LEU A 59 2.15 -9.97 10.35
C LEU A 59 3.33 -9.98 9.37
N ALA A 60 4.35 -9.11 9.52
CA ALA A 60 5.40 -8.96 8.53
C ALA A 60 6.12 -10.30 8.23
N GLU A 61 6.52 -11.05 9.25
CA GLU A 61 7.23 -12.33 9.04
C GLU A 61 6.30 -13.41 8.45
N LYS A 62 5.00 -13.40 8.75
CA LYS A 62 4.03 -14.31 8.12
C LYS A 62 3.89 -14.00 6.62
N ILE A 63 3.83 -12.72 6.26
CA ILE A 63 3.77 -12.26 4.87
C ILE A 63 5.06 -12.61 4.12
N ARG A 64 6.23 -12.45 4.77
CA ARG A 64 7.52 -12.85 4.18
C ARG A 64 7.62 -14.36 3.93
N ALA A 65 7.17 -15.15 4.90
CA ALA A 65 7.19 -16.62 4.78
C ALA A 65 6.25 -17.14 3.67
N ALA A 66 5.15 -16.44 3.40
CA ALA A 66 4.20 -16.80 2.34
C ALA A 66 4.54 -16.21 0.96
N GLY A 67 5.37 -15.19 0.92
CA GLY A 67 5.74 -14.49 -0.31
C GLY A 67 6.93 -15.11 -1.04
N LEU A 68 7.43 -14.38 -2.04
CA LEU A 68 8.60 -14.80 -2.81
C LEU A 68 9.80 -14.94 -1.90
N ARG A 69 10.63 -15.95 -2.18
CA ARG A 69 11.89 -16.24 -1.48
C ARG A 69 12.74 -14.96 -1.33
N ALA A 70 13.30 -14.77 -0.14
CA ALA A 70 14.03 -13.56 0.21
C ALA A 70 15.34 -13.34 -0.57
N ASP A 71 15.92 -14.42 -1.12
CA ASP A 71 17.16 -14.42 -1.90
C ASP A 71 16.95 -14.09 -3.39
N CYS A 72 15.69 -14.11 -3.89
CA CYS A 72 15.40 -13.77 -5.28
C CYS A 72 15.62 -12.28 -5.55
N PRO A 73 16.46 -11.91 -6.53
CA PRO A 73 16.67 -10.52 -6.91
C PRO A 73 15.40 -9.92 -7.53
N MET A 74 15.30 -8.60 -7.44
CA MET A 74 14.14 -7.85 -7.91
C MET A 74 14.37 -7.19 -9.25
N ASP A 75 15.33 -7.69 -10.00
CA ASP A 75 15.82 -7.12 -11.24
C ASP A 75 14.72 -6.93 -12.28
N VAL A 76 14.85 -5.88 -13.05
CA VAL A 76 13.98 -5.56 -14.17
C VAL A 76 14.78 -5.60 -15.46
N TYR A 77 14.27 -6.33 -16.43
CA TYR A 77 14.90 -6.46 -17.74
C TYR A 77 14.02 -5.87 -18.85
N ILE A 78 14.64 -5.21 -19.81
CA ILE A 78 14.04 -4.91 -21.11
C ILE A 78 14.66 -5.85 -22.12
N VAL A 79 13.83 -6.65 -22.77
CA VAL A 79 14.24 -7.76 -23.63
C VAL A 79 13.53 -7.74 -24.97
N LEU A 80 14.05 -8.45 -25.94
CA LEU A 80 13.32 -8.84 -27.14
C LEU A 80 12.58 -10.18 -26.93
N SER A 81 13.24 -11.13 -26.24
CA SER A 81 12.70 -12.37 -25.70
C SER A 81 13.53 -12.78 -24.49
N LEU A 82 13.10 -13.79 -23.72
CA LEU A 82 13.87 -14.25 -22.56
C LEU A 82 15.12 -15.08 -22.93
N THR A 83 15.32 -15.37 -24.20
CA THR A 83 16.46 -16.15 -24.70
C THR A 83 17.56 -15.31 -25.35
N GLU A 84 17.28 -14.03 -25.56
CA GLU A 84 18.23 -13.08 -26.14
C GLU A 84 18.90 -12.23 -25.04
N PRO A 85 20.14 -11.74 -25.29
CA PRO A 85 20.74 -10.78 -24.35
C PRO A 85 19.82 -9.59 -24.10
N PRO A 86 19.65 -9.16 -22.83
CA PRO A 86 18.77 -8.05 -22.53
C PRO A 86 19.27 -6.73 -23.15
N LEU A 87 18.34 -5.91 -23.60
CA LEU A 87 18.64 -4.54 -24.06
C LEU A 87 19.03 -3.64 -22.89
N LEU A 88 18.43 -3.89 -21.72
CA LEU A 88 18.72 -3.17 -20.49
C LEU A 88 18.50 -4.08 -19.28
N HIS A 89 19.42 -3.99 -18.32
CA HIS A 89 19.29 -4.61 -17.00
C HIS A 89 19.29 -3.52 -15.93
N LEU A 90 18.24 -3.48 -15.11
CA LEU A 90 18.11 -2.63 -13.94
C LEU A 90 18.19 -3.51 -12.69
N PRO A 91 19.35 -3.53 -11.99
CA PRO A 91 19.51 -4.34 -10.79
C PRO A 91 18.76 -3.71 -9.60
N TYR A 92 18.04 -4.54 -8.86
CA TYR A 92 17.39 -4.18 -7.60
C TYR A 92 17.67 -5.24 -6.54
N PRO A 93 17.83 -4.85 -5.26
CA PRO A 93 18.17 -5.79 -4.20
C PRO A 93 17.09 -6.85 -4.01
N SER A 94 17.49 -8.04 -3.60
CA SER A 94 16.57 -9.02 -3.02
C SER A 94 16.06 -8.51 -1.66
N VAL A 95 14.99 -9.14 -1.12
CA VAL A 95 14.48 -8.80 0.22
C VAL A 95 15.57 -8.98 1.27
N GLU A 96 16.38 -10.03 1.18
CA GLU A 96 17.48 -10.29 2.09
C GLU A 96 18.54 -9.18 2.03
N GLN A 97 18.96 -8.79 0.84
CA GLN A 97 19.90 -7.68 0.63
C GLN A 97 19.34 -6.36 1.15
N ALA A 98 18.06 -6.05 0.87
CA ALA A 98 17.42 -4.84 1.36
C ALA A 98 17.32 -4.81 2.89
N ARG A 99 17.01 -5.94 3.54
CA ARG A 99 17.04 -6.07 5.01
C ARG A 99 18.46 -5.88 5.57
N ALA A 100 19.48 -6.40 4.90
CA ALA A 100 20.86 -6.19 5.32
C ALA A 100 21.27 -4.72 5.20
N GLN A 101 20.88 -4.03 4.13
CA GLN A 101 21.09 -2.58 3.97
C GLN A 101 20.41 -1.78 5.08
N THR A 102 19.12 -2.08 5.40
CA THR A 102 18.41 -1.43 6.50
C THR A 102 19.11 -1.61 7.84
N ARG A 103 19.67 -2.79 8.13
CA ARG A 103 20.43 -3.02 9.37
C ARG A 103 21.76 -2.27 9.41
N ALA A 104 22.41 -2.09 8.27
CA ALA A 104 23.68 -1.39 8.17
C ALA A 104 23.56 0.14 8.13
N THR A 105 22.36 0.68 7.87
CA THR A 105 22.11 2.12 7.69
C THR A 105 21.25 2.64 8.83
N ASN A 106 21.72 3.70 9.51
CA ASN A 106 20.99 4.32 10.62
C ASN A 106 20.99 5.86 10.50
N ASP A 107 20.42 6.34 9.39
CA ASP A 107 20.31 7.77 9.05
C ASP A 107 18.87 8.22 8.77
N GLY A 108 17.90 7.30 8.96
CA GLY A 108 16.48 7.57 8.73
C GLY A 108 16.04 7.45 7.27
N THR A 109 16.94 7.26 6.31
CA THR A 109 16.62 7.22 4.87
C THR A 109 15.99 5.92 4.42
N LEU A 110 16.21 4.82 5.15
CA LEU A 110 15.65 3.51 4.82
C LEU A 110 14.44 3.15 5.69
N PRO A 111 13.50 2.35 5.16
CA PRO A 111 12.39 1.82 5.95
C PRO A 111 12.85 0.78 6.96
N LEU A 112 12.11 0.59 8.05
CA LEU A 112 12.33 -0.54 8.96
C LEU A 112 12.09 -1.88 8.24
N GLU A 113 11.07 -1.93 7.40
CA GLU A 113 10.71 -3.10 6.62
C GLU A 113 10.83 -2.77 5.13
N PRO A 114 11.75 -3.38 4.38
CA PRO A 114 11.71 -3.28 2.92
C PRO A 114 10.47 -4.01 2.37
N TYR A 115 10.14 -3.76 1.12
CA TYR A 115 9.03 -4.41 0.42
C TYR A 115 9.08 -5.94 0.48
N GLN A 116 7.91 -6.58 0.28
CA GLN A 116 7.77 -8.02 0.06
C GLN A 116 6.95 -8.27 -1.20
N LEU A 117 7.42 -9.22 -2.01
CA LEU A 117 6.63 -9.73 -3.12
C LEU A 117 5.75 -10.85 -2.64
N ILE A 118 4.47 -10.65 -2.84
CA ILE A 118 3.43 -11.61 -2.51
C ILE A 118 2.23 -11.30 -3.40
N SER A 119 1.67 -12.30 -4.04
CA SER A 119 0.47 -12.14 -4.86
C SER A 119 -0.76 -11.95 -4.00
N GLN A 120 -1.76 -11.27 -4.55
CA GLN A 120 -3.03 -11.06 -3.84
C GLN A 120 -3.70 -12.40 -3.48
N TYR A 121 -3.64 -13.39 -4.36
CA TYR A 121 -4.20 -14.72 -4.13
C TYR A 121 -3.50 -15.50 -3.01
N THR A 122 -2.32 -15.06 -2.55
CA THR A 122 -1.61 -15.59 -1.37
C THR A 122 -1.86 -14.72 -0.14
N LEU A 123 -1.88 -13.39 -0.32
CA LEU A 123 -2.06 -12.44 0.77
C LEU A 123 -3.48 -12.48 1.36
N GLU A 124 -4.52 -12.53 0.51
CA GLU A 124 -5.92 -12.54 0.99
C GLU A 124 -6.24 -13.74 1.87
N PRO A 125 -5.93 -15.00 1.50
CA PRO A 125 -6.16 -16.16 2.38
C PRO A 125 -5.39 -16.07 3.71
N LEU A 126 -4.15 -15.55 3.69
CA LEU A 126 -3.37 -15.34 4.90
C LEU A 126 -4.04 -14.32 5.81
N LEU A 127 -4.42 -13.14 5.30
CA LEU A 127 -5.11 -12.12 6.08
C LEU A 127 -6.47 -12.60 6.57
N LYS A 128 -7.23 -13.34 5.75
CA LYS A 128 -8.50 -13.98 6.15
C LYS A 128 -8.30 -14.90 7.35
N SER A 129 -7.33 -15.79 7.29
CA SER A 129 -7.02 -16.72 8.42
C SER A 129 -6.67 -15.96 9.70
N VAL A 130 -5.93 -14.86 9.59
CA VAL A 130 -5.63 -14.00 10.74
C VAL A 130 -6.90 -13.33 11.27
N ALA A 131 -7.73 -12.76 10.40
CA ALA A 131 -8.99 -12.12 10.80
C ALA A 131 -9.91 -13.10 11.54
N GLU A 132 -10.07 -14.33 11.03
CA GLU A 132 -10.87 -15.39 11.63
C GLU A 132 -10.35 -15.85 13.00
N SER A 133 -9.06 -15.65 13.30
CA SER A 133 -8.45 -15.98 14.59
C SER A 133 -8.71 -14.95 15.69
N ILE A 134 -9.25 -13.76 15.36
CA ILE A 134 -9.48 -12.66 16.31
C ILE A 134 -10.89 -12.78 16.89
N PRO A 135 -11.09 -12.97 18.21
CA PRO A 135 -12.40 -13.23 18.80
C PRO A 135 -13.43 -12.12 18.61
N SER A 136 -13.00 -10.86 18.46
CA SER A 136 -13.88 -9.70 18.23
C SER A 136 -14.30 -9.53 16.76
N LEU A 137 -13.80 -10.37 15.83
CA LEU A 137 -14.13 -10.33 14.41
C LEU A 137 -15.06 -11.49 14.02
N ARG A 138 -16.05 -11.14 13.20
CA ARG A 138 -16.90 -12.10 12.49
C ARG A 138 -16.69 -11.94 11.00
N VAL A 139 -16.10 -12.94 10.35
CA VAL A 139 -15.85 -12.95 8.89
C VAL A 139 -16.92 -13.78 8.22
N ARG A 140 -17.61 -13.21 7.23
CA ARG A 140 -18.76 -13.82 6.54
C ARG A 140 -18.58 -13.71 5.02
N PHE A 141 -18.07 -14.75 4.41
CA PHE A 141 -18.06 -14.91 2.97
C PHE A 141 -19.43 -15.41 2.46
N GLY A 142 -19.73 -15.17 1.19
CA GLY A 142 -21.03 -15.49 0.59
C GLY A 142 -22.16 -14.54 0.99
N TRP A 143 -21.82 -13.30 1.40
CA TRP A 143 -22.79 -12.28 1.78
C TRP A 143 -22.55 -10.97 1.02
N GLU A 144 -23.53 -10.60 0.21
CA GLU A 144 -23.53 -9.40 -0.63
C GLU A 144 -24.21 -8.23 0.10
N PHE A 145 -23.59 -7.06 0.05
CA PHE A 145 -24.23 -5.81 0.45
C PHE A 145 -25.23 -5.35 -0.63
N ILE A 146 -26.45 -5.00 -0.25
CA ILE A 146 -27.50 -4.57 -1.16
C ILE A 146 -27.81 -3.07 -1.02
N ALA A 147 -28.02 -2.59 0.20
CA ALA A 147 -28.45 -1.22 0.48
C ALA A 147 -28.10 -0.82 1.92
N LEU A 148 -28.14 0.47 2.21
CA LEU A 148 -27.98 1.00 3.55
C LEU A 148 -28.99 2.12 3.85
N ARG A 149 -29.23 2.31 5.14
CA ARG A 149 -29.82 3.52 5.72
C ARG A 149 -29.01 3.92 6.92
N GLN A 150 -28.87 5.21 7.19
CA GLN A 150 -28.19 5.72 8.37
C GLN A 150 -29.05 6.77 9.09
N ASP A 151 -28.89 6.82 10.40
CA ASP A 151 -29.52 7.81 11.28
C ASP A 151 -28.49 8.37 12.28
N GLY A 152 -28.96 9.09 13.31
CA GLY A 152 -28.09 9.67 14.35
C GLY A 152 -27.28 8.63 15.13
N ASP A 153 -27.78 7.40 15.25
CA ASP A 153 -27.22 6.38 16.14
C ASP A 153 -26.40 5.28 15.40
N GLY A 154 -26.64 5.09 14.09
CA GLY A 154 -25.92 4.04 13.37
C GLY A 154 -26.32 3.89 11.90
N VAL A 155 -25.89 2.76 11.35
CA VAL A 155 -26.13 2.35 9.97
C VAL A 155 -26.86 1.00 9.96
N SER A 156 -27.97 0.89 9.24
CA SER A 156 -28.63 -0.37 8.92
C SER A 156 -28.29 -0.76 7.50
N ALA A 157 -27.62 -1.89 7.33
CA ALA A 157 -27.29 -2.47 6.03
C ALA A 157 -28.21 -3.67 5.75
N ARG A 158 -28.62 -3.81 4.51
CA ARG A 158 -29.34 -4.98 4.02
C ARG A 158 -28.35 -5.88 3.30
N LEU A 159 -28.21 -7.11 3.78
CA LEU A 159 -27.28 -8.11 3.29
C LEU A 159 -28.05 -9.29 2.68
N ARG A 160 -27.50 -9.91 1.63
CA ARG A 160 -28.06 -11.09 0.97
C ARG A 160 -27.03 -12.21 0.91
N SER A 161 -27.39 -13.41 1.37
CA SER A 161 -26.55 -14.60 1.23
C SER A 161 -26.59 -15.14 -0.20
N VAL A 162 -25.60 -15.95 -0.58
CA VAL A 162 -25.60 -16.71 -1.86
C VAL A 162 -26.80 -17.65 -1.97
N LYS A 163 -27.45 -18.01 -0.85
CA LYS A 163 -28.68 -18.82 -0.83
C LYS A 163 -29.96 -17.97 -0.99
N GLY A 164 -29.82 -16.64 -1.12
CA GLY A 164 -30.95 -15.72 -1.28
C GLY A 164 -31.56 -15.24 0.04
N GLU A 165 -31.05 -15.64 1.18
CA GLU A 165 -31.50 -15.15 2.49
C GLU A 165 -31.17 -13.65 2.61
N VAL A 166 -32.11 -12.85 3.08
CA VAL A 166 -31.91 -11.42 3.28
C VAL A 166 -32.01 -11.12 4.77
N GLU A 167 -31.04 -10.37 5.31
CA GLU A 167 -31.06 -9.90 6.68
C GLU A 167 -30.80 -8.39 6.76
N GLU A 168 -31.35 -7.73 7.79
CA GLU A 168 -30.97 -6.39 8.20
C GLU A 168 -29.88 -6.48 9.27
N PHE A 169 -28.78 -5.74 9.08
CA PHE A 169 -27.63 -5.72 9.96
C PHE A 169 -27.37 -4.31 10.47
N ARG A 170 -27.29 -4.13 11.79
CA ARG A 170 -27.13 -2.81 12.41
C ARG A 170 -25.73 -2.65 13.01
N ALA A 171 -25.02 -1.56 12.61
CA ALA A 171 -23.72 -1.20 13.16
C ALA A 171 -23.64 0.30 13.51
N ALA A 172 -22.70 0.70 14.37
CA ALA A 172 -22.45 2.11 14.65
C ALA A 172 -21.84 2.82 13.44
N TYR A 173 -20.98 2.13 12.70
CA TYR A 173 -20.33 2.59 11.47
C TYR A 173 -20.31 1.51 10.39
N LEU A 174 -20.25 1.93 9.13
CA LEU A 174 -20.02 1.04 7.98
C LEU A 174 -18.82 1.53 7.18
N VAL A 175 -17.97 0.60 6.73
CA VAL A 175 -16.85 0.92 5.85
C VAL A 175 -16.92 0.09 4.57
N GLY A 176 -17.07 0.77 3.41
CA GLY A 176 -17.03 0.15 2.08
C GLY A 176 -15.58 -0.02 1.60
N CYS A 177 -15.13 -1.28 1.56
CA CYS A 177 -13.86 -1.73 0.99
C CYS A 177 -14.11 -2.64 -0.22
N ASP A 178 -15.22 -2.43 -0.93
CA ASP A 178 -15.82 -3.31 -1.93
C ASP A 178 -15.34 -3.04 -3.37
N GLY A 179 -14.17 -2.39 -3.49
CA GLY A 179 -13.43 -2.26 -4.74
C GLY A 179 -13.96 -1.19 -5.69
N GLY A 180 -13.37 -1.14 -6.91
CA GLY A 180 -13.64 -0.06 -7.87
C GLY A 180 -15.09 0.05 -8.33
N ALA A 181 -15.84 -1.05 -8.33
CA ALA A 181 -17.28 -1.07 -8.65
C ALA A 181 -18.18 -0.79 -7.43
N SER A 182 -17.63 -0.41 -6.30
CA SER A 182 -18.24 -0.25 -4.98
C SER A 182 -19.75 0.04 -5.01
N ALA A 183 -20.54 -0.87 -4.42
CA ALA A 183 -21.97 -0.69 -4.21
C ALA A 183 -22.22 0.32 -3.08
N VAL A 184 -21.40 0.31 -2.03
CA VAL A 184 -21.48 1.26 -0.91
C VAL A 184 -21.27 2.70 -1.40
N ARG A 185 -20.25 2.94 -2.23
CA ARG A 185 -20.01 4.27 -2.81
C ARG A 185 -21.20 4.77 -3.62
N LYS A 186 -21.74 3.90 -4.48
CA LYS A 186 -22.90 4.25 -5.34
C LYS A 186 -24.13 4.59 -4.51
N GLU A 187 -24.39 3.83 -3.43
CA GLU A 187 -25.52 4.07 -2.53
C GLU A 187 -25.40 5.43 -1.81
N LEU A 188 -24.17 5.90 -1.57
CA LEU A 188 -23.92 7.24 -1.01
C LEU A 188 -24.03 8.38 -2.03
N GLY A 189 -24.14 8.05 -3.33
CA GLY A 189 -24.11 9.03 -4.42
C GLY A 189 -22.73 9.68 -4.62
N ILE A 190 -21.64 9.00 -4.23
CA ILE A 190 -20.25 9.48 -4.37
C ILE A 190 -19.70 9.05 -5.72
N GLU A 191 -19.17 9.99 -6.48
CA GLU A 191 -18.63 9.75 -7.82
C GLU A 191 -17.11 9.61 -7.82
N LEU A 192 -16.59 8.92 -8.84
CA LEU A 192 -15.17 8.87 -9.17
C LEU A 192 -14.90 9.83 -10.33
N SER A 193 -13.96 10.74 -10.13
CA SER A 193 -13.52 11.71 -11.14
C SER A 193 -12.10 11.42 -11.60
N GLY A 194 -11.77 11.73 -12.87
CA GLY A 194 -10.43 11.55 -13.43
C GLY A 194 -10.44 10.91 -14.81
N GLU A 195 -9.39 10.17 -15.13
CA GLU A 195 -9.18 9.54 -16.43
C GLU A 195 -9.50 8.04 -16.36
N GLY A 196 -10.60 7.64 -16.97
CA GLY A 196 -11.02 6.24 -17.07
C GLY A 196 -10.72 5.62 -18.44
N ASN A 197 -10.61 4.28 -18.48
CA ASN A 197 -10.44 3.49 -19.70
C ASN A 197 -9.24 3.91 -20.58
N LEU A 198 -8.13 4.29 -19.96
CA LEU A 198 -6.93 4.80 -20.64
C LEU A 198 -6.25 3.79 -21.55
N LEU A 199 -6.33 2.51 -21.21
CA LEU A 199 -5.78 1.40 -21.98
C LEU A 199 -6.45 0.11 -21.54
N GLU A 200 -6.79 -0.74 -22.50
CA GLU A 200 -7.24 -2.11 -22.24
C GLU A 200 -6.11 -3.10 -22.59
N LEU A 201 -5.81 -3.98 -21.65
CA LEU A 201 -4.82 -5.05 -21.75
C LEU A 201 -5.51 -6.37 -21.42
N ARG A 202 -4.91 -7.48 -21.87
CA ARG A 202 -5.20 -8.78 -21.29
C ARG A 202 -4.14 -9.14 -20.27
N GLN A 203 -4.58 -9.74 -19.19
CA GLN A 203 -3.74 -10.32 -18.16
C GLN A 203 -4.01 -11.82 -18.08
N ALA A 204 -2.97 -12.62 -18.23
CA ALA A 204 -3.07 -14.07 -18.08
C ALA A 204 -2.09 -14.57 -17.02
N LEU A 205 -2.56 -15.48 -16.17
CA LEU A 205 -1.74 -16.19 -15.20
C LEU A 205 -1.38 -17.56 -15.76
N PHE A 206 -0.09 -17.83 -15.81
CA PHE A 206 0.46 -19.11 -16.25
C PHE A 206 1.12 -19.84 -15.10
N ARG A 207 0.97 -21.16 -15.07
CA ARG A 207 1.84 -22.05 -14.31
C ARG A 207 2.87 -22.64 -15.26
N CYS A 208 4.16 -22.51 -14.90
CA CYS A 208 5.28 -23.09 -15.64
C CYS A 208 6.36 -23.47 -14.65
N ASP A 209 6.44 -24.74 -14.31
CA ASP A 209 7.29 -25.25 -13.23
C ASP A 209 8.79 -25.22 -13.61
N GLU A 210 9.11 -25.22 -14.89
CA GLU A 210 10.52 -25.29 -15.39
C GLU A 210 11.10 -23.95 -15.83
N LEU A 211 10.31 -22.88 -15.99
CA LEU A 211 10.77 -21.63 -16.58
C LEU A 211 11.84 -20.94 -15.72
N PHE A 212 11.65 -20.93 -14.39
CA PHE A 212 12.58 -20.30 -13.47
C PHE A 212 14.03 -20.84 -13.62
N ASP A 213 14.17 -22.16 -13.69
CA ASP A 213 15.48 -22.83 -13.80
C ASP A 213 16.08 -22.78 -15.21
N ARG A 214 15.27 -22.48 -16.21
CA ARG A 214 15.69 -22.49 -17.63
C ARG A 214 15.92 -21.11 -18.23
N LEU A 215 15.66 -20.03 -17.47
CA LEU A 215 15.91 -18.67 -17.94
C LEU A 215 17.40 -18.41 -18.10
N PRO A 216 17.88 -18.09 -19.31
CA PRO A 216 19.31 -17.86 -19.56
C PRO A 216 19.77 -16.43 -19.26
N ILE A 217 18.88 -15.59 -18.71
CA ILE A 217 19.15 -14.17 -18.44
C ILE A 217 19.86 -14.01 -17.10
N GLY A 218 20.93 -13.20 -17.06
CA GLY A 218 21.72 -12.90 -15.87
C GLY A 218 22.72 -14.01 -15.51
N ASP A 219 23.18 -14.02 -14.25
CA ASP A 219 24.23 -14.93 -13.78
C ASP A 219 23.71 -16.28 -13.26
N GLY A 220 22.56 -16.69 -13.71
CA GLY A 220 21.96 -17.97 -13.33
C GLY A 220 20.45 -18.00 -13.44
N PRO A 221 19.81 -19.14 -13.14
CA PRO A 221 18.37 -19.34 -13.26
C PRO A 221 17.56 -18.32 -12.45
N GLY A 222 16.39 -17.94 -12.97
CA GLY A 222 15.42 -17.14 -12.25
C GLY A 222 15.86 -15.71 -11.93
N ARG A 223 16.83 -15.20 -12.64
CA ARG A 223 17.23 -13.81 -12.48
C ARG A 223 16.14 -12.88 -12.98
N GLY A 224 15.89 -11.85 -12.18
CA GLY A 224 14.90 -10.85 -12.51
C GLY A 224 13.49 -11.26 -12.14
N ARG A 225 12.66 -10.25 -12.09
CA ARG A 225 11.25 -10.35 -11.71
C ARG A 225 10.32 -9.82 -12.78
N HIS A 226 10.68 -8.70 -13.39
CA HIS A 226 9.93 -8.07 -14.46
C HIS A 226 10.72 -8.13 -15.75
N TYR A 227 10.09 -8.67 -16.79
CA TYR A 227 10.64 -8.73 -18.13
C TYR A 227 9.72 -7.94 -19.05
N HIS A 228 10.16 -6.72 -19.42
CA HIS A 228 9.43 -5.87 -20.36
C HIS A 228 9.90 -6.17 -21.78
N VAL A 229 9.01 -6.64 -22.62
CA VAL A 229 9.32 -6.89 -24.02
C VAL A 229 9.30 -5.57 -24.79
N ALA A 230 10.35 -5.32 -25.56
CA ALA A 230 10.44 -4.17 -26.46
C ALA A 230 9.65 -4.49 -27.74
N ASP A 231 8.34 -4.30 -27.69
CA ASP A 231 7.39 -4.55 -28.77
C ASP A 231 6.30 -3.45 -28.84
N ASP A 232 5.43 -3.57 -29.83
CA ASP A 232 4.29 -2.67 -30.08
C ASP A 232 3.02 -3.03 -29.29
N LYS A 233 3.05 -4.14 -28.54
CA LYS A 233 1.91 -4.67 -27.78
C LYS A 233 1.98 -4.39 -26.28
N ALA A 234 2.98 -3.63 -25.86
CA ALA A 234 3.27 -3.34 -24.46
C ALA A 234 3.38 -4.59 -23.57
N THR A 235 3.91 -5.68 -24.14
CA THR A 235 4.03 -6.97 -23.45
C THR A 235 4.99 -6.89 -22.27
N PHE A 236 4.62 -7.51 -21.15
CA PHE A 236 5.53 -7.74 -20.03
C PHE A 236 5.14 -8.98 -19.25
N LEU A 237 6.14 -9.71 -18.81
CA LEU A 237 6.03 -10.92 -18.00
C LEU A 237 6.53 -10.63 -16.58
N ILE A 238 5.80 -11.12 -15.59
CA ILE A 238 6.11 -10.95 -14.18
C ILE A 238 6.16 -12.32 -13.51
N MET A 239 7.26 -12.62 -12.84
CA MET A 239 7.30 -13.73 -11.88
C MET A 239 6.53 -13.34 -10.63
N GLN A 240 5.56 -14.16 -10.22
CA GLN A 240 4.75 -13.92 -9.04
C GLN A 240 5.53 -14.26 -7.74
N ASP A 241 4.84 -14.56 -6.66
CA ASP A 241 5.39 -14.92 -5.35
C ASP A 241 5.96 -16.34 -5.26
N SER A 242 5.89 -17.08 -6.35
CA SER A 242 6.49 -18.40 -6.51
C SER A 242 7.30 -18.46 -7.80
N THR A 243 8.21 -19.42 -7.91
CA THR A 243 9.00 -19.62 -9.12
C THR A 243 8.25 -20.31 -10.23
N ILE A 244 7.00 -20.71 -10.00
CA ILE A 244 6.18 -21.46 -10.94
C ILE A 244 5.01 -20.67 -11.54
N HIS A 245 4.64 -19.52 -10.93
CA HIS A 245 3.53 -18.69 -11.40
C HIS A 245 4.04 -17.43 -12.10
N TRP A 246 3.51 -17.18 -13.29
CA TRP A 246 3.94 -16.11 -14.19
C TRP A 246 2.74 -15.35 -14.73
N THR A 247 2.75 -14.04 -14.62
CA THR A 247 1.68 -13.20 -15.17
C THR A 247 2.16 -12.49 -16.41
N LEU A 248 1.47 -12.69 -17.53
CA LEU A 248 1.71 -12.00 -18.80
C LEU A 248 0.65 -10.93 -19.00
N HIS A 249 1.08 -9.75 -19.38
CA HIS A 249 0.23 -8.65 -19.81
C HIS A 249 0.56 -8.30 -21.27
N SER A 250 -0.45 -8.07 -22.09
CA SER A 250 -0.27 -7.60 -23.48
C SER A 250 -1.54 -6.95 -24.03
N ILE A 251 -1.39 -6.06 -25.01
CA ILE A 251 -2.49 -5.48 -25.77
C ILE A 251 -2.90 -6.49 -26.84
N LEU A 252 -3.84 -7.34 -26.50
CA LEU A 252 -4.38 -8.39 -27.38
C LEU A 252 -5.91 -8.39 -27.30
N ASP A 253 -6.57 -8.80 -28.39
CA ASP A 253 -8.02 -8.79 -28.56
C ASP A 253 -8.71 -10.08 -28.05
N ARG A 254 -7.96 -11.20 -27.91
CA ARG A 254 -8.49 -12.53 -27.57
C ARG A 254 -7.61 -13.26 -26.57
N ASP A 255 -8.24 -14.10 -25.74
CA ASP A 255 -7.56 -14.89 -24.70
C ASP A 255 -6.62 -15.94 -25.29
N GLU A 256 -7.00 -16.58 -26.41
CA GLU A 256 -6.20 -17.62 -27.06
C GLU A 256 -4.83 -17.08 -27.54
N LYS A 257 -4.77 -15.81 -27.92
CA LYS A 257 -3.54 -15.16 -28.35
C LYS A 257 -2.53 -14.98 -27.20
N MET A 258 -2.98 -15.02 -25.95
CA MET A 258 -2.09 -14.91 -24.80
C MET A 258 -1.14 -16.11 -24.67
N LYS A 259 -1.56 -17.31 -25.08
CA LYS A 259 -0.68 -18.49 -25.12
C LYS A 259 0.45 -18.32 -26.13
N ILE A 260 0.11 -17.87 -27.34
CA ILE A 260 1.09 -17.60 -28.41
C ILE A 260 2.06 -16.49 -27.97
N GLU A 261 1.54 -15.46 -27.29
CA GLU A 261 2.37 -14.36 -26.80
C GLU A 261 3.27 -14.79 -25.65
N PHE A 262 2.83 -15.72 -24.80
CA PHE A 262 3.67 -16.32 -23.76
C PHE A 262 4.82 -17.11 -24.36
N GLU A 263 4.54 -18.00 -25.31
CA GLU A 263 5.55 -18.79 -26.04
C GLU A 263 6.56 -17.90 -26.77
N ARG A 264 6.09 -16.84 -27.44
CA ARG A 264 6.93 -15.84 -28.10
C ARG A 264 7.84 -15.10 -27.11
N THR A 265 7.29 -14.74 -25.96
CA THR A 265 8.03 -14.01 -24.91
C THR A 265 9.09 -14.90 -24.28
N VAL A 266 8.74 -16.13 -23.93
CA VAL A 266 9.65 -17.10 -23.31
C VAL A 266 10.75 -17.53 -24.29
N GLY A 267 10.41 -17.82 -25.56
CA GLY A 267 11.37 -18.10 -26.63
C GLY A 267 12.00 -19.48 -26.61
N ILE A 268 11.68 -20.34 -25.62
CA ILE A 268 12.09 -21.75 -25.53
C ILE A 268 10.87 -22.64 -25.31
N PRO A 269 10.89 -23.88 -25.79
CA PRO A 269 9.82 -24.83 -25.49
C PRO A 269 9.75 -25.12 -23.99
N VAL A 270 8.60 -24.85 -23.37
CA VAL A 270 8.32 -25.12 -21.95
C VAL A 270 6.93 -25.74 -21.82
N LYS A 271 6.73 -26.55 -20.79
CA LYS A 271 5.41 -27.01 -20.41
C LYS A 271 4.75 -25.98 -19.51
N TYR A 272 3.55 -25.55 -19.88
CA TYR A 272 2.80 -24.57 -19.10
C TYR A 272 1.30 -24.82 -19.13
N GLU A 273 0.62 -24.26 -18.17
CA GLU A 273 -0.85 -24.20 -18.11
C GLU A 273 -1.28 -22.72 -17.95
N MET A 274 -2.25 -22.27 -18.71
CA MET A 274 -2.88 -20.97 -18.51
C MET A 274 -4.03 -21.14 -17.50
N LEU A 275 -3.83 -20.65 -16.28
CA LEU A 275 -4.76 -20.80 -15.16
C LEU A 275 -5.93 -19.82 -15.25
N SER A 276 -5.70 -18.61 -15.73
CA SER A 276 -6.73 -17.60 -15.93
C SER A 276 -6.32 -16.60 -16.99
N CYS A 277 -7.31 -15.97 -17.63
CA CYS A 277 -7.13 -14.84 -18.52
C CYS A 277 -8.34 -13.90 -18.41
N ALA A 278 -8.09 -12.60 -18.35
CA ALA A 278 -9.15 -11.60 -18.29
C ALA A 278 -8.70 -10.27 -18.90
N PRO A 279 -9.64 -9.49 -19.48
CA PRO A 279 -9.37 -8.11 -19.86
C PRO A 279 -9.19 -7.25 -18.60
N TRP A 280 -8.33 -6.27 -18.70
CA TRP A 280 -8.04 -5.35 -17.62
C TRP A 280 -7.88 -3.92 -18.16
N ARG A 281 -8.43 -2.93 -17.44
CA ARG A 281 -8.48 -1.53 -17.87
C ARG A 281 -7.71 -0.64 -16.92
N GLN A 282 -6.91 0.26 -17.50
CA GLN A 282 -6.18 1.28 -16.76
C GLN A 282 -7.10 2.46 -16.42
N ASN A 283 -7.11 2.83 -15.14
CA ASN A 283 -7.86 3.95 -14.62
C ASN A 283 -6.99 4.80 -13.69
N LEU A 284 -7.22 6.11 -13.70
CA LEU A 284 -6.68 7.10 -12.77
C LEU A 284 -7.86 7.92 -12.25
N LEU A 285 -8.55 7.37 -11.25
CA LEU A 285 -9.79 7.92 -10.72
C LEU A 285 -9.69 8.14 -9.21
N LEU A 286 -10.29 9.22 -8.73
CA LEU A 286 -10.37 9.59 -7.32
C LEU A 286 -11.81 9.96 -6.96
N ALA A 287 -12.28 9.51 -5.81
CA ALA A 287 -13.57 9.90 -5.27
C ALA A 287 -13.56 11.37 -4.81
N ASP A 288 -14.68 12.06 -5.03
CA ASP A 288 -14.87 13.41 -4.54
C ASP A 288 -14.99 13.46 -3.00
N ARG A 289 -15.45 12.37 -2.40
CA ARG A 289 -15.53 12.16 -0.95
C ARG A 289 -15.11 10.76 -0.53
N TYR A 290 -14.64 10.64 0.74
CA TYR A 290 -14.27 9.36 1.36
C TYR A 290 -15.30 8.84 2.34
N GLY A 291 -16.46 9.47 2.42
CA GLY A 291 -17.57 9.03 3.24
C GLY A 291 -18.70 10.04 3.36
N LYS A 292 -19.78 9.64 4.04
CA LYS A 292 -20.91 10.50 4.37
C LYS A 292 -21.55 10.02 5.67
N GLY A 293 -21.58 10.90 6.68
CA GLY A 293 -22.13 10.57 7.99
C GLY A 293 -21.33 9.46 8.71
N ARG A 294 -21.98 8.32 8.93
CA ARG A 294 -21.39 7.15 9.61
C ARG A 294 -20.87 6.09 8.64
N VAL A 295 -20.85 6.39 7.34
CA VAL A 295 -20.37 5.48 6.29
C VAL A 295 -19.11 6.02 5.68
N PHE A 296 -18.03 5.22 5.68
CA PHE A 296 -16.73 5.54 5.12
C PHE A 296 -16.40 4.61 3.96
N LEU A 297 -15.47 5.02 3.12
CA LEU A 297 -14.98 4.26 1.98
C LEU A 297 -13.45 4.19 2.03
N ALA A 298 -12.85 3.08 1.58
CA ALA A 298 -11.40 2.88 1.59
C ALA A 298 -10.93 2.03 0.40
N GLY A 299 -9.66 2.19 0.02
CA GLY A 299 -9.03 1.45 -1.06
C GLY A 299 -9.62 1.75 -2.43
N ASP A 300 -9.77 0.71 -3.26
CA ASP A 300 -10.29 0.87 -4.63
C ASP A 300 -11.72 1.46 -4.69
N ALA A 301 -12.44 1.48 -3.57
CA ALA A 301 -13.74 2.15 -3.49
C ALA A 301 -13.62 3.67 -3.65
N VAL A 302 -12.46 4.27 -3.36
CA VAL A 302 -12.24 5.72 -3.42
C VAL A 302 -11.12 6.16 -4.36
N HIS A 303 -10.18 5.28 -4.73
CA HIS A 303 -9.12 5.61 -5.69
C HIS A 303 -8.76 4.41 -6.57
N LEU A 304 -8.74 4.63 -7.86
CA LEU A 304 -8.27 3.67 -8.85
C LEU A 304 -7.00 4.20 -9.51
N VAL A 305 -5.91 3.45 -9.39
CA VAL A 305 -4.63 3.83 -9.98
C VAL A 305 -4.14 2.72 -10.92
N ILE A 306 -3.36 3.11 -11.92
CA ILE A 306 -2.65 2.15 -12.76
C ILE A 306 -1.64 1.41 -11.87
N PRO A 307 -1.46 0.07 -11.98
CA PRO A 307 -0.54 -0.71 -11.13
C PRO A 307 0.91 -0.28 -11.21
N THR A 308 1.27 0.55 -12.20
CA THR A 308 2.63 1.08 -12.36
C THR A 308 3.04 1.85 -11.10
N GLY A 309 4.09 1.38 -10.44
CA GLY A 309 4.56 1.92 -9.15
C GLY A 309 4.06 1.16 -7.91
N GLY A 310 3.10 0.22 -8.06
CA GLY A 310 2.63 -0.62 -6.95
C GLY A 310 1.88 0.13 -5.84
N LEU A 311 1.13 1.19 -6.17
CA LEU A 311 0.56 2.11 -5.18
C LEU A 311 -0.88 1.77 -4.74
N GLY A 312 -1.70 1.09 -5.59
CA GLY A 312 -3.15 0.94 -5.36
C GLY A 312 -3.49 0.26 -4.04
N MET A 313 -3.18 -1.03 -3.92
CA MET A 313 -3.45 -1.82 -2.70
C MET A 313 -2.76 -1.18 -1.47
N ASN A 314 -1.52 -0.71 -1.63
CA ASN A 314 -0.76 -0.10 -0.55
C ASN A 314 -1.38 1.21 -0.05
N SER A 315 -2.03 2.00 -0.91
CA SER A 315 -2.84 3.16 -0.52
C SER A 315 -4.02 2.72 0.33
N GLY A 316 -4.72 1.65 -0.07
CA GLY A 316 -5.82 1.07 0.68
C GLY A 316 -5.42 0.54 2.07
N VAL A 317 -4.23 -0.05 2.21
CA VAL A 317 -3.67 -0.42 3.53
C VAL A 317 -3.46 0.84 4.38
N GLY A 318 -2.94 1.92 3.78
CA GLY A 318 -2.82 3.22 4.46
C GLY A 318 -4.17 3.80 4.90
N ASP A 319 -5.21 3.70 4.05
CA ASP A 319 -6.57 4.13 4.40
C ASP A 319 -7.12 3.33 5.59
N ALA A 320 -6.94 2.00 5.54
CA ALA A 320 -7.39 1.10 6.60
C ALA A 320 -6.79 1.45 7.96
N ILE A 321 -5.48 1.69 8.01
CA ILE A 321 -4.80 2.02 9.27
C ILE A 321 -5.17 3.41 9.76
N ASP A 322 -5.26 4.41 8.87
CA ASP A 322 -5.66 5.76 9.26
C ASP A 322 -7.10 5.79 9.84
N LEU A 323 -8.02 5.05 9.22
CA LEU A 323 -9.41 4.99 9.66
C LEU A 323 -9.60 4.15 10.92
N SER A 324 -8.87 3.03 11.07
CA SER A 324 -9.10 2.06 12.16
C SER A 324 -8.89 2.67 13.54
N TRP A 325 -7.77 3.37 13.78
CA TRP A 325 -7.51 3.94 15.10
C TRP A 325 -8.46 5.11 15.41
N LYS A 326 -8.89 5.86 14.38
CA LYS A 326 -9.85 6.96 14.53
C LYS A 326 -11.25 6.44 14.87
N LEU A 327 -11.69 5.35 14.24
CA LEU A 327 -12.94 4.66 14.60
C LEU A 327 -12.87 4.10 16.02
N ALA A 328 -11.77 3.41 16.38
CA ALA A 328 -11.58 2.87 17.71
C ALA A 328 -11.60 3.97 18.78
N ALA A 329 -10.92 5.08 18.55
CA ALA A 329 -10.91 6.24 19.43
C ALA A 329 -12.30 6.87 19.62
N THR A 330 -13.06 6.98 18.54
CA THR A 330 -14.40 7.55 18.56
C THR A 330 -15.38 6.62 19.30
N LEU A 331 -15.29 5.31 19.06
CA LEU A 331 -16.10 4.29 19.76
C LEU A 331 -15.76 4.20 21.25
N ALA A 332 -14.49 4.42 21.62
CA ALA A 332 -14.04 4.52 23.00
C ALA A 332 -14.41 5.85 23.69
N GLY A 333 -14.98 6.82 22.95
CA GLY A 333 -15.52 8.08 23.49
C GLY A 333 -14.48 9.18 23.72
N TRP A 334 -13.20 8.99 23.33
CA TRP A 334 -12.18 10.02 23.50
C TRP A 334 -11.85 10.79 22.20
N GLY A 335 -12.31 10.29 21.05
CA GLY A 335 -12.15 10.99 19.77
C GLY A 335 -13.13 12.16 19.63
N GLY A 336 -12.58 13.36 19.42
CA GLY A 336 -13.38 14.56 19.18
C GLY A 336 -14.00 14.60 17.77
N PRO A 337 -14.86 15.59 17.50
CA PRO A 337 -15.66 15.65 16.27
C PRO A 337 -14.82 15.81 14.99
N ASN A 338 -13.58 16.30 15.11
CA ASN A 338 -12.69 16.46 13.97
C ASN A 338 -11.84 15.19 13.69
N LEU A 339 -11.84 14.20 14.60
CA LEU A 339 -11.02 13.02 14.45
C LEU A 339 -11.42 12.19 13.22
N LEU A 340 -12.69 11.83 13.09
CA LEU A 340 -13.20 11.11 11.90
C LEU A 340 -13.25 11.99 10.65
N LYS A 341 -13.50 13.30 10.79
CA LYS A 341 -13.45 14.23 9.65
C LYS A 341 -12.05 14.32 9.04
N SER A 342 -11.00 14.17 9.84
CA SER A 342 -9.62 14.19 9.35
C SER A 342 -9.32 13.04 8.40
N TYR A 343 -10.05 11.92 8.44
CA TYR A 343 -9.84 10.79 7.53
C TYR A 343 -9.91 11.21 6.05
N GLU A 344 -11.01 11.86 5.66
CA GLU A 344 -11.17 12.34 4.29
C GLU A 344 -10.10 13.38 3.93
N ILE A 345 -9.84 14.35 4.82
CA ILE A 345 -8.86 15.42 4.61
C ILE A 345 -7.46 14.83 4.37
N GLU A 346 -7.06 13.88 5.20
CA GLU A 346 -5.73 13.26 5.14
C GLU A 346 -5.62 12.26 3.98
N ARG A 347 -6.57 11.34 3.83
CA ARG A 347 -6.42 10.24 2.87
C ARG A 347 -6.75 10.63 1.44
N ARG A 348 -7.64 11.58 1.22
CA ARG A 348 -7.96 12.05 -0.13
C ARG A 348 -6.77 12.76 -0.77
N GLN A 349 -6.02 13.59 -0.03
CA GLN A 349 -4.79 14.21 -0.56
C GLN A 349 -3.73 13.17 -0.93
N ILE A 350 -3.63 12.05 -0.17
CA ILE A 350 -2.71 10.97 -0.51
C ILE A 350 -3.22 10.18 -1.73
N GLY A 351 -4.52 9.97 -1.84
CA GLY A 351 -5.15 9.38 -3.03
C GLY A 351 -4.84 10.19 -4.30
N GLU A 352 -5.00 11.50 -4.25
CA GLU A 352 -4.67 12.42 -5.35
C GLU A 352 -3.19 12.37 -5.71
N ARG A 353 -2.32 12.42 -4.70
CA ARG A 353 -0.87 12.29 -4.89
C ARG A 353 -0.49 10.97 -5.56
N ASN A 354 -1.10 9.86 -5.15
CA ASN A 354 -0.80 8.53 -5.69
C ASN A 354 -1.36 8.32 -7.10
N VAL A 355 -2.48 8.95 -7.45
CA VAL A 355 -2.94 9.09 -8.84
C VAL A 355 -1.90 9.82 -9.68
N GLY A 356 -1.35 10.92 -9.19
CA GLY A 356 -0.27 11.67 -9.84
C GLY A 356 1.01 10.86 -10.00
N ALA A 357 1.43 10.13 -8.95
CA ALA A 357 2.61 9.27 -8.96
C ALA A 357 2.48 8.11 -9.96
N SER A 358 1.31 7.47 -10.01
CA SER A 358 1.02 6.40 -10.96
C SER A 358 1.00 6.92 -12.40
N ARG A 359 0.45 8.13 -12.63
CA ARG A 359 0.53 8.81 -13.94
C ARG A 359 1.98 9.07 -14.34
N TYR A 360 2.79 9.64 -13.45
CA TYR A 360 4.21 9.91 -13.68
C TYR A 360 4.99 8.65 -14.10
N ALA A 361 4.80 7.55 -13.38
CA ALA A 361 5.42 6.26 -13.69
C ALA A 361 4.94 5.69 -15.04
N THR A 362 3.63 5.80 -15.33
CA THR A 362 3.04 5.32 -16.58
C THR A 362 3.52 6.12 -17.79
N LEU A 363 3.65 7.44 -17.67
CA LEU A 363 4.20 8.28 -18.72
C LEU A 363 5.65 7.92 -19.03
N GLY A 364 6.48 7.62 -18.02
CA GLY A 364 7.83 7.12 -18.23
C GLY A 364 7.84 5.82 -19.04
N ARG A 365 6.99 4.85 -18.68
CA ARG A 365 6.87 3.58 -19.41
C ARG A 365 6.41 3.80 -20.86
N ARG A 366 5.46 4.69 -21.10
CA ARG A 366 4.99 5.03 -22.45
C ARG A 366 6.09 5.69 -23.29
N LYS A 367 6.90 6.54 -22.68
CA LYS A 367 7.97 7.29 -23.37
C LYS A 367 9.05 6.36 -23.93
N TRP A 368 9.59 5.42 -23.14
CA TRP A 368 10.59 4.50 -23.67
C TRP A 368 9.98 3.50 -24.66
N ARG A 369 8.73 3.04 -24.47
CA ARG A 369 8.04 2.16 -25.42
C ARG A 369 7.81 2.83 -26.79
N ALA A 370 7.62 4.13 -26.83
CA ALA A 370 7.49 4.90 -28.06
C ALA A 370 8.78 4.94 -28.91
N MET A 371 9.93 4.50 -28.33
CA MET A 371 11.18 4.36 -29.07
C MET A 371 11.24 3.08 -29.93
N TRP A 372 10.31 2.15 -29.73
CA TRP A 372 10.24 0.92 -30.52
C TRP A 372 10.04 1.21 -32.01
N ARG A 373 10.72 0.43 -32.86
CA ARG A 373 10.61 0.45 -34.32
C ARG A 373 10.61 -0.98 -34.87
N PRO A 374 10.01 -1.26 -36.05
CA PRO A 374 9.93 -2.61 -36.63
C PRO A 374 11.29 -3.25 -36.96
N ASP A 375 12.34 -2.47 -37.08
CA ASP A 375 13.71 -2.93 -37.37
C ASP A 375 14.52 -3.36 -36.14
N ILE A 376 13.98 -3.21 -34.95
CA ILE A 376 14.65 -3.50 -33.67
C ILE A 376 15.33 -4.89 -33.64
N ARG A 377 14.74 -5.88 -34.33
CA ARG A 377 15.28 -7.26 -34.44
C ARG A 377 16.24 -7.46 -35.60
N LYS A 378 16.41 -6.48 -36.49
CA LYS A 378 17.28 -6.62 -37.64
C LYS A 378 18.75 -6.51 -37.22
N ASP A 379 19.59 -7.38 -37.79
CA ASP A 379 21.06 -7.27 -37.73
C ASP A 379 21.52 -6.23 -38.77
N SER A 380 21.32 -4.94 -38.45
CA SER A 380 21.67 -3.80 -39.30
C SER A 380 22.01 -2.60 -38.43
N ALA A 381 22.65 -1.59 -39.01
CA ALA A 381 22.99 -0.35 -38.33
C ALA A 381 21.70 0.35 -37.76
N ALA A 382 20.63 0.38 -38.53
CA ALA A 382 19.35 0.93 -38.07
C ALA A 382 18.75 0.15 -36.89
N GLY A 383 18.78 -1.19 -36.93
CA GLY A 383 18.32 -2.02 -35.82
C GLY A 383 19.19 -1.83 -34.56
N ALA A 384 20.50 -1.73 -34.73
CA ALA A 384 21.42 -1.43 -33.62
C ALA A 384 21.15 -0.07 -33.00
N GLU A 385 20.94 0.95 -33.81
CA GLU A 385 20.56 2.31 -33.37
C GLU A 385 19.24 2.30 -32.61
N THR A 386 18.21 1.60 -33.10
CA THR A 386 16.93 1.47 -32.42
C THR A 386 17.09 0.82 -31.03
N ARG A 387 17.85 -0.27 -30.93
CA ARG A 387 18.12 -0.94 -29.63
C ARG A 387 18.85 -0.02 -28.66
N TYR A 388 19.88 0.67 -29.11
CA TYR A 388 20.64 1.61 -28.30
C TYR A 388 19.78 2.77 -27.77
N ASN A 389 19.04 3.43 -28.66
CA ASN A 389 18.19 4.57 -28.29
C ASN A 389 17.06 4.16 -27.33
N LEU A 390 16.44 2.99 -27.57
CA LEU A 390 15.42 2.47 -26.67
C LEU A 390 15.99 2.19 -25.28
N ALA A 391 17.13 1.51 -25.20
CA ALA A 391 17.78 1.20 -23.92
C ALA A 391 18.18 2.46 -23.16
N ALA A 392 18.75 3.46 -23.83
CA ALA A 392 19.16 4.72 -23.21
C ALA A 392 17.97 5.50 -22.61
N VAL A 393 16.85 5.57 -23.34
CA VAL A 393 15.63 6.21 -22.81
C VAL A 393 15.03 5.38 -21.70
N ALA A 394 15.02 4.05 -21.82
CA ALA A 394 14.44 3.16 -20.85
C ALA A 394 15.19 3.15 -19.52
N ASP A 395 16.52 3.31 -19.51
CA ASP A 395 17.30 3.38 -18.27
C ASP A 395 16.84 4.54 -17.36
N ILE A 396 16.44 5.66 -17.93
CA ILE A 396 15.91 6.80 -17.20
C ILE A 396 14.42 6.61 -16.85
N GLU A 397 13.64 6.21 -17.82
CA GLU A 397 12.18 6.29 -17.74
C GLU A 397 11.53 5.08 -17.05
N GLN A 398 12.14 3.87 -17.16
CA GLN A 398 11.62 2.68 -16.47
C GLN A 398 11.83 2.77 -14.95
N ARG A 399 12.90 3.40 -14.48
CA ARG A 399 13.17 3.62 -13.05
C ARG A 399 12.02 4.36 -12.35
N LYS A 400 11.28 5.22 -13.06
CA LYS A 400 10.09 5.91 -12.52
C LYS A 400 9.00 4.96 -12.02
N SER A 401 8.98 3.72 -12.52
CA SER A 401 8.02 2.70 -12.09
C SER A 401 8.50 1.86 -10.91
N ASN A 402 9.81 1.78 -10.70
CA ASN A 402 10.42 0.85 -9.76
C ASN A 402 10.95 1.57 -8.50
N GLU A 403 11.34 2.83 -8.63
CA GLU A 403 11.93 3.65 -7.58
C GLU A 403 10.92 4.67 -7.08
N MET A 404 10.03 4.26 -6.17
CA MET A 404 8.90 5.07 -5.69
C MET A 404 8.94 5.28 -4.17
N ILE A 405 10.12 5.19 -3.56
CA ILE A 405 10.27 5.25 -2.10
C ILE A 405 9.72 6.55 -1.50
N GLY A 406 9.81 7.67 -2.22
CA GLY A 406 9.22 8.94 -1.79
C GLY A 406 7.69 8.89 -1.81
N ALA A 407 7.07 8.19 -2.79
CA ALA A 407 5.64 7.96 -2.78
C ALA A 407 5.20 7.05 -1.63
N GLU A 408 6.02 6.09 -1.26
CA GLU A 408 5.73 5.11 -0.20
C GLU A 408 5.89 5.70 1.20
N LEU A 409 6.97 6.44 1.48
CA LEU A 409 7.36 6.90 2.82
C LEU A 409 7.33 8.42 3.00
N GLY A 410 7.48 9.19 1.93
CA GLY A 410 7.73 10.63 1.98
C GLY A 410 6.47 11.50 2.00
N TYR A 411 5.28 10.94 2.07
CA TYR A 411 4.07 11.75 2.15
C TYR A 411 3.85 12.33 3.55
N ARG A 412 3.23 13.49 3.61
CA ARG A 412 2.79 14.17 4.83
C ARG A 412 1.31 14.51 4.73
N TYR A 413 0.63 14.53 5.84
CA TYR A 413 -0.70 15.12 5.95
C TYR A 413 -0.56 16.62 6.14
N VAL A 414 -1.05 17.40 5.19
CA VAL A 414 -1.04 18.86 5.22
C VAL A 414 -2.44 19.35 5.58
N ASP A 415 -2.51 20.43 6.35
CA ASP A 415 -3.78 21.06 6.77
C ASP A 415 -4.76 20.12 7.49
N SER A 416 -4.23 19.09 8.14
CA SER A 416 -5.04 18.19 8.96
C SER A 416 -5.51 18.87 10.25
N PRO A 417 -6.80 18.73 10.62
CA PRO A 417 -7.32 19.33 11.85
C PRO A 417 -6.81 18.65 13.13
N ILE A 418 -6.12 17.51 13.02
CA ILE A 418 -5.56 16.75 14.15
C ILE A 418 -4.02 16.79 14.18
N ILE A 419 -3.44 17.73 13.48
CA ILE A 419 -1.98 17.97 13.43
C ILE A 419 -1.72 19.44 13.73
N CYS A 420 -0.69 19.72 14.52
CA CYS A 420 -0.23 21.09 14.75
C CYS A 420 0.51 21.57 13.51
N ASN A 421 -0.25 22.02 12.51
CA ASN A 421 0.28 22.42 11.21
C ASN A 421 1.30 23.56 11.35
N VAL A 422 2.45 23.41 10.70
CA VAL A 422 3.51 24.40 10.61
C VAL A 422 3.82 24.64 9.15
N PRO A 423 3.91 25.89 8.67
CA PRO A 423 4.29 26.21 7.30
C PRO A 423 5.66 25.65 6.92
N GLY A 424 5.84 25.24 5.67
CA GLY A 424 7.10 24.67 5.18
C GLY A 424 7.16 23.16 5.31
N GLY A 425 8.37 22.64 5.48
CA GLY A 425 8.67 21.21 5.47
C GLY A 425 9.18 20.71 4.12
N PRO A 426 9.71 19.47 4.06
CA PRO A 426 10.29 18.94 2.84
C PRO A 426 9.25 18.75 1.73
N GLU A 427 9.71 18.86 0.49
CA GLU A 427 8.92 18.64 -0.71
C GLU A 427 8.53 17.17 -0.85
N HIS A 428 7.36 16.92 -1.43
CA HIS A 428 6.81 15.58 -1.65
C HIS A 428 7.26 15.01 -3.00
N LEU A 429 8.48 14.50 -3.08
CA LEU A 429 9.00 13.84 -4.27
C LEU A 429 8.49 12.39 -4.36
N PHE A 430 8.33 11.86 -5.59
CA PHE A 430 7.84 10.48 -5.77
C PHE A 430 8.96 9.45 -5.61
N ARG A 431 10.15 9.76 -6.07
CA ARG A 431 11.29 8.83 -6.10
C ARG A 431 12.23 8.98 -4.92
N GLU A 432 12.26 10.13 -4.29
CA GLU A 432 13.19 10.46 -3.23
C GLU A 432 12.44 10.56 -1.90
N TYR A 433 13.03 10.00 -0.87
CA TYR A 433 12.54 10.10 0.50
C TYR A 433 13.53 10.89 1.35
N GLN A 434 13.08 11.99 1.89
CA GLN A 434 13.80 12.79 2.87
C GLN A 434 13.21 12.49 4.26
N PRO A 435 13.99 11.90 5.19
CA PRO A 435 13.52 11.66 6.55
C PRO A 435 13.24 12.97 7.26
N THR A 436 12.12 13.05 7.96
CA THR A 436 11.73 14.24 8.69
C THR A 436 10.74 13.91 9.80
N THR A 437 10.77 14.71 10.87
CA THR A 437 9.74 14.73 11.92
C THR A 437 8.82 15.95 11.79
N TRP A 438 8.75 16.56 10.59
CA TRP A 438 7.81 17.66 10.36
C TRP A 438 6.36 17.19 10.63
N PRO A 439 5.51 18.02 11.27
CA PRO A 439 4.13 17.63 11.56
C PRO A 439 3.41 17.12 10.32
N GLY A 440 2.71 16.01 10.46
CA GLY A 440 2.06 15.27 9.40
C GLY A 440 2.91 14.19 8.72
N ALA A 441 4.25 14.21 8.89
CA ALA A 441 5.12 13.18 8.33
C ALA A 441 5.07 11.87 9.12
N ARG A 442 5.35 10.75 8.43
CA ARG A 442 5.64 9.47 9.07
C ARG A 442 6.96 9.58 9.85
N LEU A 443 7.00 9.07 11.08
CA LEU A 443 8.23 9.01 11.88
C LEU A 443 9.30 8.17 11.15
N PRO A 444 10.50 8.70 10.85
CA PRO A 444 11.57 7.94 10.23
C PRO A 444 11.99 6.74 11.08
N HIS A 445 12.41 5.67 10.45
CA HIS A 445 12.97 4.52 11.15
C HIS A 445 14.41 4.82 11.60
N LEU A 446 14.73 4.47 12.84
CA LEU A 446 16.08 4.49 13.40
C LEU A 446 16.30 3.29 14.32
N TRP A 447 17.53 2.79 14.33
CA TRP A 447 18.00 1.83 15.33
C TRP A 447 18.46 2.57 16.59
N LEU A 448 17.99 2.13 17.74
CA LEU A 448 18.45 2.61 19.04
C LEU A 448 19.79 1.96 19.40
N ALA A 449 20.47 2.52 20.39
CA ALA A 449 21.79 2.04 20.83
C ALA A 449 21.80 0.56 21.27
N ASP A 450 20.66 0.04 21.71
CA ASP A 450 20.48 -1.38 22.06
C ASP A 450 20.12 -2.29 20.88
N GLY A 451 20.13 -1.75 19.65
CA GLY A 451 19.81 -2.47 18.43
C GLY A 451 18.32 -2.66 18.19
N THR A 452 17.42 -2.11 19.01
CA THR A 452 15.98 -2.17 18.78
C THR A 452 15.52 -1.05 17.84
N PRO A 453 14.51 -1.30 16.95
CA PRO A 453 13.96 -0.22 16.14
C PRO A 453 13.14 0.75 17.00
N MET A 454 13.26 2.06 16.76
CA MET A 454 12.44 3.07 17.42
C MET A 454 10.94 2.78 17.29
N GLN A 455 10.49 2.36 16.11
CA GLN A 455 9.07 2.10 15.86
C GLN A 455 8.50 0.96 16.70
N ASP A 456 9.30 -0.04 17.06
CA ASP A 456 8.87 -1.18 17.91
C ASP A 456 8.68 -0.78 19.38
N ARG A 457 9.28 0.35 19.80
CA ARG A 457 9.08 0.90 21.15
C ARG A 457 7.76 1.66 21.30
N ILE A 458 7.17 2.10 20.20
CA ILE A 458 5.98 2.96 20.18
C ILE A 458 4.72 2.10 20.33
N PRO A 459 3.93 2.25 21.42
CA PRO A 459 2.67 1.52 21.62
C PRO A 459 1.54 2.04 20.70
N ASP A 460 0.35 1.44 20.80
CA ASP A 460 -0.81 1.78 19.96
C ASP A 460 -1.54 3.08 20.37
N GLY A 461 -1.06 3.79 21.38
CA GLY A 461 -1.56 5.11 21.80
C GLY A 461 -0.71 6.28 21.26
N TYR A 462 -0.91 7.46 21.82
CA TYR A 462 0.00 8.58 21.60
C TYR A 462 1.34 8.34 22.31
N THR A 463 2.41 8.77 21.66
CA THR A 463 3.76 8.65 22.24
C THR A 463 4.46 10.02 22.20
N ILE A 464 4.98 10.44 23.35
CA ILE A 464 5.85 11.60 23.45
C ILE A 464 7.28 11.06 23.48
N LEU A 465 8.03 11.28 22.41
CA LEU A 465 9.45 10.96 22.35
C LEU A 465 10.23 12.10 22.99
N LYS A 466 11.13 11.76 23.91
CA LYS A 466 12.06 12.69 24.56
C LYS A 466 13.47 12.28 24.17
N LEU A 467 14.16 13.13 23.44
CA LEU A 467 15.33 12.79 22.63
C LEU A 467 16.62 13.40 23.19
N GLY A 468 17.76 12.73 23.00
CA GLY A 468 19.09 13.26 23.28
C GLY A 468 19.32 13.68 24.73
N GLY A 469 18.61 13.08 25.70
CA GLY A 469 18.72 13.48 27.11
C GLY A 469 18.04 14.80 27.44
N ALA A 470 17.09 15.26 26.62
CA ALA A 470 16.33 16.49 26.85
C ALA A 470 15.75 16.57 28.26
N LYS A 471 15.87 17.76 28.91
CA LYS A 471 15.34 17.98 30.25
C LYS A 471 13.92 18.55 30.26
N ALA A 472 13.31 18.73 29.10
CA ALA A 472 11.96 19.27 28.94
C ALA A 472 10.92 18.46 29.74
N ASP A 473 10.02 19.17 30.43
CA ASP A 473 8.94 18.56 31.19
C ASP A 473 7.77 18.17 30.27
N THR A 474 7.51 16.86 30.15
CA THR A 474 6.45 16.32 29.30
C THR A 474 5.15 16.03 30.07
N ARG A 475 5.13 16.19 31.41
CA ARG A 475 3.99 15.82 32.26
C ARG A 475 2.71 16.56 31.89
N GLY A 476 2.82 17.86 31.58
CA GLY A 476 1.68 18.66 31.16
C GLY A 476 1.01 18.14 29.90
N LEU A 477 1.79 17.79 28.85
CA LEU A 477 1.24 17.24 27.61
C LEU A 477 0.69 15.82 27.81
N GLN A 478 1.39 14.98 28.58
CA GLN A 478 0.93 13.63 28.89
C GLN A 478 -0.39 13.65 29.68
N SER A 479 -0.51 14.51 30.70
CA SER A 479 -1.74 14.68 31.46
C SER A 479 -2.87 15.17 30.55
N ALA A 480 -2.65 16.20 29.76
CA ALA A 480 -3.67 16.75 28.87
C ALA A 480 -4.23 15.74 27.86
N LEU A 481 -3.42 14.81 27.35
CA LEU A 481 -3.88 13.69 26.51
C LEU A 481 -4.71 12.68 27.32
N ARG A 482 -4.25 12.30 28.52
CA ARG A 482 -4.96 11.35 29.41
C ARG A 482 -6.28 11.90 29.93
N ASP A 483 -6.34 13.20 30.25
CA ASP A 483 -7.57 13.88 30.70
C ASP A 483 -8.67 13.86 29.62
N ARG A 484 -8.28 13.65 28.35
CA ARG A 484 -9.19 13.41 27.20
C ARG A 484 -9.52 11.92 26.98
N GLY A 485 -8.98 11.01 27.79
CA GLY A 485 -9.15 9.57 27.66
C GLY A 485 -8.19 8.92 26.66
N ALA A 486 -7.29 9.68 26.04
CA ALA A 486 -6.33 9.15 25.10
C ALA A 486 -5.10 8.56 25.83
N ALA A 487 -4.74 7.30 25.55
CA ALA A 487 -3.53 6.69 26.09
C ALA A 487 -2.30 7.46 25.61
N ALA A 488 -1.43 7.86 26.55
CA ALA A 488 -0.22 8.59 26.27
C ALA A 488 0.98 8.04 27.05
N THR A 489 2.04 7.69 26.33
CA THR A 489 3.29 7.14 26.86
C THR A 489 4.44 8.09 26.57
N VAL A 490 5.39 8.22 27.49
CA VAL A 490 6.65 8.94 27.27
C VAL A 490 7.75 7.90 27.06
N ILE A 491 8.53 8.07 25.99
CA ILE A 491 9.69 7.24 25.67
C ILE A 491 10.91 8.15 25.63
N GLU A 492 11.91 7.84 26.46
CA GLU A 492 13.20 8.53 26.45
C GLU A 492 14.18 7.77 25.56
N ALA A 493 14.70 8.46 24.55
CA ALA A 493 15.78 7.99 23.67
C ALA A 493 16.98 8.91 23.88
N GLY A 494 17.89 8.51 24.77
CA GLY A 494 19.07 9.29 25.16
C GLY A 494 20.15 9.36 24.07
N ASP A 495 20.00 8.62 22.97
CA ASP A 495 20.94 8.61 21.86
C ASP A 495 20.93 9.95 21.13
N GLY A 496 22.10 10.63 21.15
CA GLY A 496 22.29 11.93 20.49
C GLY A 496 22.06 11.87 18.98
N ARG A 497 22.33 10.73 18.33
CA ARG A 497 22.11 10.54 16.89
C ARG A 497 20.62 10.56 16.53
N VAL A 498 19.76 9.98 17.37
CA VAL A 498 18.31 10.03 17.16
C VAL A 498 17.82 11.47 17.19
N ARG A 499 18.31 12.25 18.16
CA ARG A 499 17.97 13.67 18.28
C ARG A 499 18.48 14.48 17.08
N GLU A 500 19.67 14.17 16.58
CA GLU A 500 20.25 14.84 15.41
C GLU A 500 19.38 14.62 14.15
N ILE A 501 18.96 13.37 13.89
CA ILE A 501 18.16 13.02 12.70
C ILE A 501 16.72 13.53 12.84
N TYR A 502 16.15 13.51 14.04
CA TYR A 502 14.79 14.02 14.27
C TYR A 502 14.74 15.54 14.45
N GLU A 503 15.89 16.21 14.57
CA GLU A 503 16.08 17.67 14.60
C GLU A 503 15.37 18.43 15.73
N CYS A 504 14.95 17.74 16.79
CA CYS A 504 14.24 18.33 17.91
C CYS A 504 14.39 17.50 19.18
N ASP A 505 14.02 18.08 20.32
CA ASP A 505 14.08 17.44 21.64
C ASP A 505 12.84 16.61 21.96
N LEU A 506 11.69 17.02 21.44
CA LEU A 506 10.39 16.40 21.71
C LEU A 506 9.62 16.17 20.41
N VAL A 507 8.98 14.99 20.29
CA VAL A 507 8.07 14.66 19.21
C VAL A 507 6.81 14.01 19.80
N LEU A 508 5.64 14.50 19.43
CA LEU A 508 4.36 13.82 19.69
C LEU A 508 3.97 13.00 18.46
N VAL A 509 3.87 11.69 18.66
CA VAL A 509 3.54 10.72 17.60
C VAL A 509 2.16 10.12 17.90
N ARG A 510 1.31 10.02 16.87
CA ARG A 510 -0.02 9.43 16.95
C ARG A 510 0.01 7.91 16.66
N PRO A 511 -1.10 7.17 16.88
CA PRO A 511 -1.14 5.70 16.80
C PRO A 511 -0.65 5.07 15.49
N ASP A 512 -0.76 5.78 14.37
CA ASP A 512 -0.33 5.34 13.03
C ASP A 512 1.10 5.80 12.64
N LEU A 513 1.88 6.24 13.63
CA LEU A 513 3.26 6.74 13.49
C LEU A 513 3.42 8.06 12.73
N HIS A 514 2.37 8.88 12.59
CA HIS A 514 2.53 10.22 12.07
C HIS A 514 2.79 11.23 13.19
N VAL A 515 3.62 12.23 12.91
CA VAL A 515 3.98 13.28 13.84
C VAL A 515 2.85 14.30 13.96
N VAL A 516 2.38 14.56 15.18
CA VAL A 516 1.37 15.58 15.47
C VAL A 516 2.01 16.93 15.73
N TRP A 517 3.09 16.92 16.54
CA TRP A 517 3.77 18.11 17.01
C TRP A 517 5.24 17.79 17.31
N ARG A 518 6.12 18.77 17.19
CA ARG A 518 7.53 18.71 17.60
C ARG A 518 8.02 20.03 18.20
N GLY A 519 9.04 19.99 19.03
CA GLY A 519 9.65 21.18 19.62
C GLY A 519 10.90 20.90 20.45
N ASN A 520 11.64 21.96 20.82
CA ASN A 520 12.82 21.86 21.68
C ASN A 520 12.51 22.18 23.16
N ALA A 521 11.25 22.50 23.47
CA ALA A 521 10.71 22.70 24.81
C ALA A 521 9.31 22.12 24.88
N ALA A 522 8.76 21.96 26.07
CA ALA A 522 7.36 21.63 26.26
C ALA A 522 6.49 22.67 25.53
N PRO A 523 5.35 22.26 24.95
CA PRO A 523 4.46 23.21 24.30
C PRO A 523 3.94 24.23 25.31
N GLU A 524 3.83 25.51 24.91
CA GLU A 524 3.31 26.58 25.76
C GLU A 524 1.90 26.30 26.25
N ASP A 525 1.08 25.68 25.39
CA ASP A 525 -0.28 25.24 25.72
C ASP A 525 -0.43 23.73 25.42
N PRO A 526 -0.11 22.86 26.40
CA PRO A 526 -0.26 21.43 26.28
C PRO A 526 -1.73 20.98 26.05
N ALA A 527 -2.68 21.71 26.62
CA ALA A 527 -4.10 21.41 26.51
C ALA A 527 -4.59 21.61 25.06
N ARG A 528 -4.12 22.67 24.39
CA ARG A 528 -4.40 22.92 22.97
C ARG A 528 -3.79 21.84 22.07
N VAL A 529 -2.52 21.45 22.30
CA VAL A 529 -1.88 20.38 21.51
C VAL A 529 -2.65 19.06 21.66
N ALA A 530 -3.05 18.71 22.89
CA ALA A 530 -3.85 17.53 23.16
C ALA A 530 -5.25 17.62 22.52
N ALA A 531 -5.89 18.80 22.53
CA ALA A 531 -7.17 19.03 21.87
C ALA A 531 -7.07 18.77 20.36
N ILE A 532 -6.10 19.39 19.69
CA ILE A 532 -5.82 19.16 18.27
C ILE A 532 -5.58 17.66 18.01
N ALA A 533 -4.66 17.04 18.75
CA ALA A 533 -4.32 15.62 18.55
C ALA A 533 -5.53 14.70 18.63
N THR A 534 -6.46 14.97 19.55
CA THR A 534 -7.65 14.15 19.78
C THR A 534 -8.89 14.60 19.00
N GLY A 535 -8.78 15.66 18.18
CA GLY A 535 -9.85 16.13 17.28
C GLY A 535 -10.89 17.07 17.90
N TYR A 536 -10.53 17.79 18.94
CA TYR A 536 -11.37 18.81 19.60
C TYR A 536 -11.03 20.23 19.17
#